data_9140727f53e571c4d85031bbfba50b5a
#
_entry.id   9140727f53e571c4d85031bbfba50b5a
#
_cell.length_a   1.000
_cell.length_b   1.000
_cell.length_c   1.000
_cell.angle_alpha   90.00
_cell.angle_beta   90.00
_cell.angle_gamma   90.00
#
_symmetry.space_group_name_H-M   'P 1'
#
loop_
_entity.id
_entity.type
_entity.pdbx_description
1 polymer ?
#
loop_
_entity_poly.entity_id
_entity_poly.type
_entity_poly.pdbx_seq_one_letter_code
_entity_poly.pdbx_strand_id
1 'polypeptide(L)'
;MKKHIILCGRRRVGKTTMVNRLMRELRVPVYGYQTSTIVRDPDGTRHIYMYPAGKVDGYMSEENHVGDCNMKVRRVNRRVFEDLGVRLLKGAKPDGVIVMDEIGFMEIGADDFCGEILRALDGDIPVLAAVKDTEFGSEFLDKIRKHQNAGVYMLTEKNRDEVFAAVCPVVLGWNSIGQYPKQIDETDHIT
;
A
#
# COMPACT_ATOMS: atom_id res chain seq x y z
N MET A 1 -19.77 -0.55 6.40
CA MET A 1 -18.41 -0.60 6.96
C MET A 1 -17.44 -0.15 5.88
N LYS A 2 -16.40 0.62 6.20
CA LYS A 2 -15.40 1.04 5.20
C LYS A 2 -14.60 -0.18 4.75
N LYS A 3 -14.40 -0.31 3.42
CA LYS A 3 -13.75 -1.48 2.81
C LYS A 3 -12.22 -1.44 2.95
N HIS A 4 -11.65 -0.24 2.82
CA HIS A 4 -10.21 -0.02 2.80
C HIS A 4 -9.73 0.65 4.08
N ILE A 5 -8.46 0.47 4.41
CA ILE A 5 -7.78 1.08 5.55
C ILE A 5 -6.64 1.94 5.05
N ILE A 6 -6.64 3.21 5.49
CA ILE A 6 -5.58 4.17 5.21
C ILE A 6 -4.96 4.61 6.54
N LEU A 7 -3.70 4.30 6.73
CA LEU A 7 -2.89 4.74 7.86
C LEU A 7 -2.18 6.04 7.47
N CYS A 8 -2.68 7.17 7.94
CA CYS A 8 -2.06 8.47 7.74
C CYS A 8 -1.12 8.81 8.89
N GLY A 9 -0.04 9.53 8.61
CA GLY A 9 0.82 10.04 9.67
C GLY A 9 2.13 10.61 9.15
N ARG A 10 2.78 11.40 9.99
CA ARG A 10 4.07 12.01 9.69
C ARG A 10 5.14 10.94 9.44
N ARG A 11 6.26 11.38 8.89
CA ARG A 11 7.42 10.51 8.69
C ARG A 11 7.89 9.94 10.03
N ARG A 12 8.29 8.65 10.05
CA ARG A 12 8.85 7.92 11.22
C ARG A 12 7.87 7.66 12.38
N VAL A 13 6.59 7.92 12.24
CA VAL A 13 5.60 7.58 13.30
C VAL A 13 5.31 6.08 13.41
N GLY A 14 5.86 5.25 12.50
CA GLY A 14 5.71 3.79 12.54
C GLY A 14 4.65 3.22 11.59
N LYS A 15 4.29 3.93 10.49
CA LYS A 15 3.31 3.44 9.49
C LYS A 15 3.71 2.08 8.90
N THR A 16 4.92 1.97 8.35
CA THR A 16 5.45 0.69 7.80
C THR A 16 5.47 -0.42 8.85
N THR A 17 5.85 -0.10 10.09
CA THR A 17 5.80 -1.07 11.19
C THR A 17 4.38 -1.56 11.45
N MET A 18 3.41 -0.65 11.41
CA MET A 18 1.99 -0.97 11.57
C MET A 18 1.47 -1.80 10.40
N VAL A 19 1.78 -1.42 9.15
CA VAL A 19 1.45 -2.22 7.96
C VAL A 19 2.00 -3.64 8.09
N ASN A 20 3.28 -3.78 8.43
CA ASN A 20 3.91 -5.10 8.61
C ASN A 20 3.28 -5.91 9.75
N ARG A 21 2.89 -5.26 10.85
CA ARG A 21 2.18 -5.90 11.96
C ARG A 21 0.81 -6.42 11.52
N LEU A 22 0.05 -5.62 10.77
CA LEU A 22 -1.27 -5.99 10.24
C LEU A 22 -1.17 -7.07 9.16
N MET A 23 -0.16 -7.01 8.28
CA MET A 23 0.05 -8.06 7.27
C MET A 23 0.30 -9.44 7.88
N ARG A 24 0.92 -9.54 9.07
CA ARG A 24 1.13 -10.82 9.77
C ARG A 24 -0.18 -11.49 10.22
N GLU A 25 -1.25 -10.71 10.35
CA GLU A 25 -2.58 -11.22 10.71
C GLU A 25 -3.34 -11.77 9.48
N LEU A 26 -2.87 -11.48 8.26
CA LEU A 26 -3.46 -11.95 7.02
C LEU A 26 -3.11 -13.41 6.74
N ARG A 27 -4.11 -14.18 6.31
CA ARG A 27 -4.00 -15.59 5.85
C ARG A 27 -4.35 -15.74 4.37
N VAL A 28 -4.54 -14.62 3.68
CA VAL A 28 -4.84 -14.53 2.25
C VAL A 28 -3.63 -13.94 1.50
N PRO A 29 -3.55 -14.12 0.17
CA PRO A 29 -2.48 -13.52 -0.63
C PRO A 29 -2.39 -12.01 -0.44
N VAL A 30 -1.16 -11.50 -0.43
CA VAL A 30 -0.88 -10.06 -0.36
C VAL A 30 -0.32 -9.63 -1.71
N TYR A 31 -0.93 -8.60 -2.29
CA TYR A 31 -0.58 -7.95 -3.54
C TYR A 31 -0.13 -6.51 -3.30
N GLY A 32 0.30 -5.83 -4.36
CA GLY A 32 0.72 -4.44 -4.29
C GLY A 32 2.20 -4.30 -3.98
N TYR A 33 2.59 -3.22 -3.31
CA TYR A 33 3.99 -2.86 -3.16
C TYR A 33 4.35 -2.33 -1.76
N GLN A 34 5.64 -2.42 -1.45
CA GLN A 34 6.29 -1.71 -0.35
C GLN A 34 7.54 -1.01 -0.85
N THR A 35 7.83 0.18 -0.31
CA THR A 35 9.09 0.87 -0.54
C THR A 35 9.98 0.77 0.68
N SER A 36 11.28 0.59 0.47
CA SER A 36 12.25 0.49 1.56
C SER A 36 13.51 1.28 1.25
N THR A 37 14.09 1.86 2.30
CA THR A 37 15.44 2.44 2.25
C THR A 37 16.45 1.36 2.60
N ILE A 38 17.17 0.85 1.61
CA ILE A 38 18.15 -0.23 1.80
C ILE A 38 19.54 0.34 2.11
N VAL A 39 19.93 1.41 1.44
CA VAL A 39 21.26 2.04 1.57
C VAL A 39 21.12 3.49 2.00
N ARG A 40 22.08 3.92 2.81
CA ARG A 40 22.27 5.33 3.18
C ARG A 40 23.74 5.70 2.98
N ASP A 41 23.96 6.77 2.25
CA ASP A 41 25.30 7.34 2.10
C ASP A 41 25.73 8.10 3.36
N PRO A 42 27.04 8.38 3.52
CA PRO A 42 27.55 9.16 4.63
C PRO A 42 26.96 10.57 4.72
N ASP A 43 26.54 11.16 3.60
CA ASP A 43 25.86 12.47 3.55
C ASP A 43 24.39 12.42 3.94
N GLY A 44 23.89 11.23 4.31
CA GLY A 44 22.50 10.98 4.71
C GLY A 44 21.55 10.76 3.55
N THR A 45 22.03 10.65 2.31
CA THR A 45 21.22 10.27 1.15
C THR A 45 20.70 8.86 1.33
N ARG A 46 19.41 8.68 1.09
CA ARG A 46 18.71 7.40 1.17
C ARG A 46 18.35 6.95 -0.22
N HIS A 47 18.74 5.74 -0.57
CA HIS A 47 18.35 5.07 -1.79
C HIS A 47 17.09 4.23 -1.51
N ILE A 48 16.03 4.53 -2.22
CA ILE A 48 14.70 3.97 -1.97
C ILE A 48 14.35 3.03 -3.11
N TYR A 49 13.93 1.82 -2.76
CA TYR A 49 13.60 0.76 -3.70
C TYR A 49 12.17 0.26 -3.48
N MET A 50 11.50 -0.14 -4.55
CA MET A 50 10.16 -0.73 -4.54
C MET A 50 10.25 -2.25 -4.66
N TYR A 51 9.40 -2.94 -3.89
CA TYR A 51 9.29 -4.39 -3.84
C TYR A 51 7.83 -4.82 -3.90
N PRO A 52 7.52 -6.04 -4.37
CA PRO A 52 6.22 -6.64 -4.09
C PRO A 52 5.94 -6.65 -2.59
N ALA A 53 4.72 -6.37 -2.19
CA ALA A 53 4.34 -6.33 -0.79
C ALA A 53 4.63 -7.67 -0.08
N GLY A 54 5.19 -7.61 1.11
CA GLY A 54 5.63 -8.78 1.88
C GLY A 54 6.91 -9.45 1.38
N LYS A 55 7.58 -8.92 0.34
CA LYS A 55 8.80 -9.49 -0.26
C LYS A 55 9.94 -8.48 -0.35
N VAL A 56 10.18 -7.76 0.73
CA VAL A 56 11.33 -6.83 0.82
C VAL A 56 12.58 -7.68 1.11
N ASP A 57 13.27 -8.10 0.06
CA ASP A 57 14.43 -9.03 0.10
C ASP A 57 15.80 -8.35 -0.01
N GLY A 58 15.81 -7.02 -0.18
CA GLY A 58 17.04 -6.23 -0.32
C GLY A 58 17.64 -6.23 -1.73
N TYR A 59 16.99 -6.87 -2.73
CA TYR A 59 17.42 -6.78 -4.12
C TYR A 59 17.39 -5.34 -4.61
N MET A 60 18.49 -4.89 -5.23
CA MET A 60 18.68 -3.51 -5.70
C MET A 60 19.07 -3.53 -7.18
N SER A 61 18.27 -2.85 -7.99
CA SER A 61 18.50 -2.65 -9.42
C SER A 61 17.93 -1.33 -9.90
N GLU A 62 18.25 -0.90 -11.09
CA GLU A 62 17.61 0.25 -11.72
C GLU A 62 16.11 0.06 -11.94
N GLU A 63 15.66 -1.19 -12.09
CA GLU A 63 14.25 -1.54 -12.33
C GLU A 63 13.35 -1.35 -11.12
N ASN A 64 13.91 -1.34 -9.90
CA ASN A 64 13.17 -1.12 -8.67
C ASN A 64 13.65 0.07 -7.84
N HIS A 65 14.64 0.85 -8.33
CA HIS A 65 15.15 2.06 -7.68
C HIS A 65 14.22 3.25 -7.94
N VAL A 66 13.35 3.57 -6.99
CA VAL A 66 12.38 4.66 -7.11
C VAL A 66 12.98 6.05 -6.91
N GLY A 67 14.15 6.14 -6.30
CA GLY A 67 14.87 7.40 -6.21
C GLY A 67 15.69 7.62 -4.96
N ASP A 68 16.28 8.83 -4.90
CA ASP A 68 17.19 9.27 -3.85
C ASP A 68 16.62 10.46 -3.10
N CYS A 69 16.78 10.48 -1.79
CA CYS A 69 16.26 11.54 -0.97
C CYS A 69 17.15 11.84 0.25
N ASN A 70 17.56 13.11 0.36
CA ASN A 70 18.11 13.70 1.58
C ASN A 70 17.48 15.07 1.85
N MET A 71 18.08 15.92 2.69
CA MET A 71 17.57 17.26 2.98
C MET A 71 17.70 18.24 1.80
N LYS A 72 18.65 17.99 0.87
CA LYS A 72 19.00 18.90 -0.23
C LYS A 72 18.60 18.35 -1.61
N VAL A 73 18.55 17.03 -1.75
CA VAL A 73 18.37 16.35 -3.03
C VAL A 73 17.11 15.47 -2.96
N ARG A 74 16.32 15.55 -4.02
CA ARG A 74 15.22 14.63 -4.29
C ARG A 74 15.29 14.27 -5.77
N ARG A 75 15.60 13.02 -6.04
CA ARG A 75 15.54 12.43 -7.37
C ARG A 75 14.47 11.36 -7.36
N VAL A 76 13.58 11.37 -8.34
CA VAL A 76 12.51 10.41 -8.46
C VAL A 76 12.60 9.76 -9.83
N ASN A 77 12.66 8.45 -9.85
CA ASN A 77 12.57 7.64 -11.07
C ASN A 77 11.11 7.26 -11.30
N ARG A 78 10.36 8.14 -11.98
CA ARG A 78 8.94 7.92 -12.26
C ARG A 78 8.69 6.67 -13.08
N ARG A 79 9.63 6.28 -13.93
CA ARG A 79 9.50 5.07 -14.74
C ARG A 79 9.29 3.80 -13.90
N VAL A 80 9.94 3.70 -12.74
CA VAL A 80 9.74 2.55 -11.84
C VAL A 80 8.30 2.51 -11.32
N PHE A 81 7.71 3.65 -11.00
CA PHE A 81 6.29 3.70 -10.61
C PHE A 81 5.38 3.29 -11.77
N GLU A 82 5.62 3.82 -12.98
CA GLU A 82 4.80 3.54 -14.17
C GLU A 82 4.95 2.10 -14.68
N ASP A 83 6.14 1.51 -14.58
CA ASP A 83 6.38 0.14 -15.04
C ASP A 83 6.11 -0.89 -13.92
N LEU A 84 6.94 -0.87 -12.86
CA LEU A 84 6.87 -1.87 -11.79
C LEU A 84 5.64 -1.65 -10.89
N GLY A 85 5.41 -0.42 -10.47
CA GLY A 85 4.31 -0.08 -9.56
C GLY A 85 2.95 -0.40 -10.17
N VAL A 86 2.70 0.04 -11.40
CA VAL A 86 1.46 -0.27 -12.15
C VAL A 86 1.28 -1.78 -12.29
N ARG A 87 2.34 -2.51 -12.67
CA ARG A 87 2.29 -3.98 -12.81
C ARG A 87 1.94 -4.67 -11.49
N LEU A 88 2.51 -4.23 -10.36
CA LEU A 88 2.23 -4.79 -9.04
C LEU A 88 0.79 -4.55 -8.59
N LEU A 89 0.22 -3.38 -8.89
CA LEU A 89 -1.18 -3.07 -8.58
C LEU A 89 -2.16 -3.83 -9.48
N LYS A 90 -1.92 -3.85 -10.79
CA LYS A 90 -2.74 -4.58 -11.77
C LYS A 90 -2.69 -6.11 -11.57
N GLY A 91 -1.63 -6.61 -10.97
CA GLY A 91 -1.48 -8.03 -10.65
C GLY A 91 -2.33 -8.51 -9.47
N ALA A 92 -3.02 -7.61 -8.77
CA ALA A 92 -3.88 -7.99 -7.65
C ALA A 92 -5.09 -8.81 -8.10
N LYS A 93 -5.44 -9.81 -7.30
CA LYS A 93 -6.57 -10.72 -7.55
C LYS A 93 -7.59 -10.64 -6.44
N PRO A 94 -8.86 -11.01 -6.71
CA PRO A 94 -9.95 -10.94 -5.72
C PRO A 94 -9.79 -11.88 -4.51
N ASP A 95 -8.81 -12.77 -4.52
CA ASP A 95 -8.53 -13.74 -3.47
C ASP A 95 -7.62 -13.21 -2.34
N GLY A 96 -7.25 -11.93 -2.39
CA GLY A 96 -6.32 -11.35 -1.43
C GLY A 96 -6.54 -9.88 -1.10
N VAL A 97 -5.49 -9.24 -0.63
CA VAL A 97 -5.47 -7.84 -0.14
C VAL A 97 -4.37 -7.07 -0.87
N ILE A 98 -4.64 -5.82 -1.23
CA ILE A 98 -3.64 -4.91 -1.80
C ILE A 98 -2.98 -4.12 -0.66
N VAL A 99 -1.66 -4.14 -0.60
CA VAL A 99 -0.86 -3.31 0.31
C VAL A 99 -0.11 -2.25 -0.49
N MET A 100 -0.14 -1.01 0.01
CA MET A 100 0.55 0.15 -0.58
C MET A 100 1.34 0.88 0.51
N ASP A 101 2.64 0.65 0.62
CA ASP A 101 3.50 1.23 1.67
C ASP A 101 4.80 1.78 1.09
N GLU A 102 4.95 3.07 0.99
CA GLU A 102 4.17 4.22 1.43
C GLU A 102 3.69 5.01 0.20
N ILE A 103 2.55 5.71 0.30
CA ILE A 103 2.10 6.69 -0.69
C ILE A 103 2.46 8.09 -0.18
N GLY A 104 3.18 8.86 -0.98
CA GLY A 104 3.63 10.21 -0.60
C GLY A 104 3.74 11.16 -1.76
N PHE A 105 4.81 11.92 -1.80
CA PHE A 105 5.06 12.91 -2.84
C PHE A 105 5.92 12.37 -4.01
N MET A 106 6.56 11.21 -3.85
CA MET A 106 7.42 10.64 -4.90
C MET A 106 6.59 10.08 -6.05
N GLU A 107 5.37 9.67 -5.78
CA GLU A 107 4.39 9.14 -6.72
C GLU A 107 3.78 10.23 -7.62
N ILE A 108 3.80 11.49 -7.14
CA ILE A 108 3.20 12.62 -7.87
C ILE A 108 3.91 12.83 -9.20
N GLY A 109 3.12 12.79 -10.29
CA GLY A 109 3.60 12.91 -11.66
C GLY A 109 3.95 11.57 -12.32
N ALA A 110 3.66 10.44 -11.65
CA ALA A 110 3.53 9.12 -12.23
C ALA A 110 2.02 8.86 -12.43
N ASP A 111 1.47 9.36 -13.53
CA ASP A 111 0.02 9.52 -13.69
C ASP A 111 -0.71 8.18 -13.80
N ASP A 112 -0.15 7.21 -14.53
CA ASP A 112 -0.72 5.87 -14.64
C ASP A 112 -0.71 5.17 -13.28
N PHE A 113 0.36 5.31 -12.53
CA PHE A 113 0.47 4.72 -11.18
C PHE A 113 -0.51 5.37 -10.19
N CYS A 114 -0.63 6.70 -10.20
CA CYS A 114 -1.62 7.41 -9.39
C CYS A 114 -3.05 6.99 -9.77
N GLY A 115 -3.31 6.79 -11.06
CA GLY A 115 -4.58 6.26 -11.56
C GLY A 115 -4.89 4.85 -11.04
N GLU A 116 -3.90 3.94 -11.01
CA GLU A 116 -4.08 2.59 -10.48
C GLU A 116 -4.33 2.58 -8.97
N ILE A 117 -3.69 3.47 -8.20
CA ILE A 117 -3.97 3.62 -6.76
C ILE A 117 -5.43 4.01 -6.53
N LEU A 118 -5.95 5.00 -7.27
CA LEU A 118 -7.33 5.43 -7.15
C LEU A 118 -8.29 4.33 -7.62
N ARG A 119 -7.99 3.63 -8.71
CA ARG A 119 -8.78 2.49 -9.20
C ARG A 119 -8.84 1.36 -8.17
N ALA A 120 -7.74 1.07 -7.48
CA ALA A 120 -7.74 0.07 -6.40
C ALA A 120 -8.65 0.48 -5.24
N LEU A 121 -8.70 1.78 -4.90
CA LEU A 121 -9.60 2.31 -3.87
C LEU A 121 -11.07 2.35 -4.32
N ASP A 122 -11.35 2.50 -5.63
CA ASP A 122 -12.70 2.35 -6.18
C ASP A 122 -13.16 0.87 -6.25
N GLY A 123 -12.20 -0.04 -6.29
CA GLY A 123 -12.42 -1.48 -6.50
C GLY A 123 -12.96 -2.24 -5.30
N ASP A 124 -13.07 -3.57 -5.48
CA ASP A 124 -13.62 -4.48 -4.46
C ASP A 124 -12.56 -5.18 -3.61
N ILE A 125 -11.33 -5.26 -4.06
CA ILE A 125 -10.24 -5.87 -3.32
C ILE A 125 -9.89 -4.95 -2.13
N PRO A 126 -9.86 -5.44 -0.88
CA PRO A 126 -9.47 -4.63 0.26
C PRO A 126 -8.08 -4.04 0.11
N VAL A 127 -7.92 -2.79 0.54
CA VAL A 127 -6.64 -2.07 0.50
C VAL A 127 -6.19 -1.71 1.91
N LEU A 128 -4.92 -2.00 2.21
CA LEU A 128 -4.20 -1.48 3.38
C LEU A 128 -3.11 -0.53 2.87
N ALA A 129 -3.29 0.77 3.08
CA ALA A 129 -2.36 1.78 2.61
C ALA A 129 -1.72 2.59 3.74
N ALA A 130 -0.42 2.85 3.62
CA ALA A 130 0.28 3.87 4.41
C ALA A 130 0.40 5.14 3.59
N VAL A 131 -0.15 6.25 4.07
CA VAL A 131 -0.12 7.54 3.40
C VAL A 131 0.64 8.53 4.24
N LYS A 132 1.57 9.23 3.62
CA LYS A 132 2.37 10.25 4.28
C LYS A 132 1.52 11.49 4.54
N ASP A 133 1.48 11.91 5.80
CA ASP A 133 0.96 13.22 6.16
C ASP A 133 2.02 14.28 5.85
N THR A 134 1.72 15.18 4.92
CA THR A 134 2.61 16.25 4.49
C THR A 134 1.90 17.59 4.67
N GLU A 135 2.63 18.60 5.11
CA GLU A 135 2.16 19.98 5.19
C GLU A 135 1.91 20.59 3.80
N PHE A 136 2.53 20.02 2.77
CA PHE A 136 2.31 20.42 1.38
C PHE A 136 1.10 19.66 0.85
N GLY A 137 0.01 20.39 0.62
CA GLY A 137 -1.20 19.86 0.02
C GLY A 137 -0.92 19.25 -1.36
N SER A 138 -1.53 18.10 -1.61
CA SER A 138 -1.55 17.46 -2.92
C SER A 138 -2.97 16.98 -3.16
N GLU A 139 -3.57 17.42 -4.26
CA GLU A 139 -4.92 16.99 -4.66
C GLU A 139 -5.02 15.45 -4.71
N PHE A 140 -3.98 14.79 -5.19
CA PHE A 140 -3.90 13.34 -5.24
C PHE A 140 -3.97 12.72 -3.83
N LEU A 141 -3.14 13.18 -2.89
CA LEU A 141 -3.14 12.66 -1.51
C LEU A 141 -4.44 12.98 -0.78
N ASP A 142 -5.05 14.11 -1.09
CA ASP A 142 -6.34 14.51 -0.53
C ASP A 142 -7.48 13.62 -1.05
N LYS A 143 -7.48 13.27 -2.35
CA LYS A 143 -8.42 12.28 -2.91
C LYS A 143 -8.34 10.95 -2.18
N ILE A 144 -7.12 10.46 -1.91
CA ILE A 144 -6.92 9.22 -1.15
C ILE A 144 -7.47 9.34 0.27
N ARG A 145 -7.11 10.41 1.00
CA ARG A 145 -7.54 10.61 2.39
C ARG A 145 -9.05 10.80 2.55
N LYS A 146 -9.70 11.36 1.54
CA LYS A 146 -11.15 11.63 1.53
C LYS A 146 -11.95 10.55 0.82
N HIS A 147 -11.29 9.43 0.42
CA HIS A 147 -11.94 8.40 -0.35
C HIS A 147 -13.12 7.76 0.41
N GLN A 148 -14.28 7.72 -0.24
CA GLN A 148 -15.53 7.30 0.40
C GLN A 148 -15.53 5.85 0.92
N ASN A 149 -14.76 4.95 0.28
CA ASN A 149 -14.67 3.54 0.64
C ASN A 149 -13.60 3.26 1.71
N ALA A 150 -12.82 4.26 2.13
CA ALA A 150 -11.70 4.08 3.05
C ALA A 150 -11.98 4.61 4.47
N GLY A 151 -11.58 3.84 5.47
CA GLY A 151 -11.39 4.31 6.84
C GLY A 151 -9.99 4.88 7.00
N VAL A 152 -9.91 6.14 7.43
CA VAL A 152 -8.62 6.84 7.62
C VAL A 152 -8.29 6.90 9.09
N TYR A 153 -7.10 6.44 9.45
CA TYR A 153 -6.61 6.38 10.82
C TYR A 153 -5.33 7.20 10.94
N MET A 154 -5.37 8.25 11.74
CA MET A 154 -4.21 9.09 12.01
C MET A 154 -3.28 8.41 13.01
N LEU A 155 -2.08 8.05 12.55
CA LEU A 155 -1.06 7.40 13.36
C LEU A 155 -0.09 8.42 13.93
N THR A 156 0.12 8.34 15.23
CA THR A 156 1.10 9.11 16.01
C THR A 156 1.98 8.16 16.83
N GLU A 157 3.03 8.69 17.45
CA GLU A 157 3.85 7.88 18.34
C GLU A 157 3.10 7.37 19.58
N LYS A 158 2.04 8.06 19.99
CA LYS A 158 1.30 7.81 21.23
C LYS A 158 0.10 6.88 21.08
N ASN A 159 -0.46 6.73 19.85
CA ASN A 159 -1.72 5.99 19.65
C ASN A 159 -1.56 4.68 18.84
N ARG A 160 -0.35 4.17 18.69
CA ARG A 160 -0.09 2.99 17.85
C ARG A 160 -0.91 1.77 18.25
N ASP A 161 -0.99 1.48 19.54
CA ASP A 161 -1.73 0.31 20.02
C ASP A 161 -3.24 0.51 19.93
N GLU A 162 -3.74 1.70 20.15
CA GLU A 162 -5.15 2.07 19.94
C GLU A 162 -5.55 1.91 18.47
N VAL A 163 -4.74 2.42 17.55
CA VAL A 163 -4.97 2.27 16.10
C VAL A 163 -4.90 0.81 15.69
N PHE A 164 -3.93 0.04 16.22
CA PHE A 164 -3.86 -1.40 15.94
C PHE A 164 -5.11 -2.11 16.42
N ALA A 165 -5.56 -1.86 17.65
CA ALA A 165 -6.75 -2.48 18.21
C ALA A 165 -8.03 -2.15 17.41
N ALA A 166 -8.12 -0.92 16.87
CA ALA A 166 -9.24 -0.51 16.05
C ALA A 166 -9.23 -1.13 14.64
N VAL A 167 -8.04 -1.31 14.04
CA VAL A 167 -7.87 -1.74 12.65
C VAL A 167 -7.77 -3.26 12.51
N CYS A 168 -7.12 -3.94 13.45
CA CYS A 168 -6.86 -5.37 13.40
C CYS A 168 -8.12 -6.24 13.19
N PRO A 169 -9.26 -5.97 13.84
CA PRO A 169 -10.50 -6.74 13.59
C PRO A 169 -11.00 -6.64 12.15
N VAL A 170 -10.83 -5.49 11.50
CA VAL A 170 -11.19 -5.30 10.08
C VAL A 170 -10.28 -6.15 9.19
N VAL A 171 -8.97 -6.13 9.45
CA VAL A 171 -7.96 -6.93 8.71
C VAL A 171 -8.21 -8.43 8.90
N LEU A 172 -8.53 -8.87 10.11
CA LEU A 172 -8.90 -10.27 10.38
C LEU A 172 -10.15 -10.70 9.60
N GLY A 173 -11.11 -9.79 9.41
CA GLY A 173 -12.28 -10.03 8.60
C GLY A 173 -11.96 -10.31 7.13
N TRP A 174 -10.85 -9.79 6.61
CA TRP A 174 -10.43 -10.05 5.23
C TRP A 174 -9.94 -11.48 5.01
N ASN A 175 -9.64 -12.24 6.06
CA ASN A 175 -9.26 -13.66 5.95
C ASN A 175 -10.40 -14.58 5.47
N SER A 176 -11.63 -14.06 5.41
CA SER A 176 -12.78 -14.78 4.80
C SER A 176 -12.88 -14.60 3.29
N ILE A 177 -12.00 -13.79 2.67
CA ILE A 177 -11.98 -13.60 1.21
C ILE A 177 -11.71 -14.94 0.53
N GLY A 178 -12.52 -15.29 -0.47
CA GLY A 178 -12.36 -16.55 -1.21
C GLY A 178 -12.85 -17.81 -0.49
N GLN A 179 -13.36 -17.72 0.74
CA GLN A 179 -13.90 -18.88 1.48
C GLN A 179 -15.39 -19.17 1.16
N TYR A 180 -16.02 -18.41 0.27
CA TYR A 180 -17.35 -18.76 -0.21
C TYR A 180 -17.25 -20.01 -1.09
N PRO A 181 -18.04 -21.09 -0.81
CA PRO A 181 -18.08 -22.25 -1.69
C PRO A 181 -18.49 -21.75 -3.07
N LYS A 182 -17.74 -22.16 -4.11
CA LYS A 182 -18.21 -22.05 -5.48
C LYS A 182 -19.63 -22.61 -5.49
N GLN A 183 -20.61 -21.82 -5.90
CA GLN A 183 -21.93 -22.34 -6.23
C GLN A 183 -21.68 -23.48 -7.22
N ILE A 184 -22.05 -24.70 -6.84
CA ILE A 184 -22.08 -25.83 -7.74
C ILE A 184 -23.16 -25.45 -8.75
N ASP A 185 -22.75 -25.19 -9.99
CA ASP A 185 -23.67 -25.05 -11.11
C ASP A 185 -24.42 -26.41 -11.25
N GLU A 186 -25.62 -26.47 -10.70
CA GLU A 186 -26.57 -27.57 -10.88
C GLU A 186 -27.14 -27.50 -12.29
N THR A 187 -26.31 -27.68 -13.32
CA THR A 187 -26.77 -27.83 -14.71
C THR A 187 -26.02 -28.96 -15.42
N ASP A 188 -25.99 -30.14 -14.79
CA ASP A 188 -25.64 -31.37 -15.51
C ASP A 188 -26.41 -32.56 -14.94
N HIS A 189 -27.75 -32.52 -15.05
CA HIS A 189 -28.57 -33.71 -15.09
C HIS A 189 -29.88 -33.40 -15.82
N ILE A 190 -29.85 -33.53 -17.15
CA ILE A 190 -30.99 -34.06 -17.92
C ILE A 190 -30.44 -34.54 -19.27
N THR A 191 -30.18 -35.78 -19.38
CA THR A 191 -30.58 -36.69 -20.47
C THR A 191 -30.43 -38.14 -20.05
#